data_f713110d02e3ab421ba3795045875a41
#
_entry.id   f713110d02e3ab421ba3795045875a41
#
_cell.length_a   1.000
_cell.length_b   1.000
_cell.length_c   1.000
_cell.angle_alpha   90.00
_cell.angle_beta   90.00
_cell.angle_gamma   90.00
#
_symmetry.space_group_name_H-M   'P 1'
#
loop_
_entity.id
_entity.type
_entity.pdbx_description
1 polymer ?
#
loop_
_entity_poly.entity_id
_entity_poly.type
_entity_poly.pdbx_seq_one_letter_code
_entity_poly.pdbx_strand_id
1 'polypeptide(L)'
;MNNEPYSQYDRDEYPPPPPSGPVRIFRRPTSEPPYVTYFMIATCVLAFLGQLLTQTVFGGDLLAAYGAKVNPLITAGQYWRLITPMWLHGSILHIAFNMYALFIFGSNLERYYGHNRFLLLYLISGYAGNVISFMMTPRPSLGS
;
A
#
# COMPACT_ATOMS: atom_id res chain seq x y z
N MET A 1 33.40 29.28 -61.63
CA MET A 1 32.25 28.81 -60.82
C MET A 1 32.69 27.48 -60.22
N ASN A 2 33.30 27.56 -59.03
CA ASN A 2 33.75 26.35 -58.34
C ASN A 2 32.65 25.91 -57.38
N ASN A 3 31.92 24.88 -57.79
CA ASN A 3 31.09 24.16 -56.85
C ASN A 3 31.98 23.21 -56.07
N GLU A 4 32.50 23.66 -54.95
CA GLU A 4 33.14 22.81 -53.98
C GLU A 4 32.02 21.93 -53.37
N PRO A 5 32.10 20.58 -53.47
CA PRO A 5 31.18 19.73 -52.75
C PRO A 5 31.49 19.88 -51.26
N TYR A 6 30.51 20.23 -50.48
CA TYR A 6 30.53 20.15 -49.03
C TYR A 6 31.14 18.81 -48.64
N SER A 7 32.33 18.86 -48.07
CA SER A 7 33.12 17.69 -47.77
C SER A 7 32.36 16.82 -46.74
N GLN A 8 32.41 15.55 -46.98
CA GLN A 8 31.83 14.50 -46.14
C GLN A 8 32.42 14.50 -44.71
N TYR A 9 33.41 15.34 -44.48
CA TYR A 9 34.19 15.44 -43.24
C TYR A 9 33.43 16.13 -42.09
N ASP A 10 32.39 16.92 -42.39
CA ASP A 10 31.66 17.71 -41.37
C ASP A 10 30.52 16.92 -40.69
N ARG A 11 30.21 15.70 -41.16
CA ARG A 11 29.12 14.93 -40.57
C ARG A 11 29.52 14.08 -39.36
N ASP A 12 30.81 13.77 -39.23
CA ASP A 12 31.31 12.91 -38.18
C ASP A 12 31.72 13.67 -36.90
N GLU A 13 31.77 15.01 -36.98
CA GLU A 13 32.22 15.86 -35.89
C GLU A 13 31.09 16.38 -34.99
N TYR A 14 29.83 16.30 -35.46
CA TYR A 14 28.68 16.64 -34.62
C TYR A 14 28.08 15.37 -34.00
N PRO A 15 28.04 15.30 -32.66
CA PRO A 15 27.30 14.24 -32.02
C PRO A 15 25.83 14.29 -32.52
N PRO A 16 25.20 13.13 -32.78
CA PRO A 16 23.83 13.09 -33.25
C PRO A 16 22.93 13.89 -32.27
N PRO A 17 21.98 14.67 -32.80
CA PRO A 17 21.09 15.44 -31.94
C PRO A 17 20.39 14.51 -30.95
N PRO A 18 20.21 14.92 -29.70
CA PRO A 18 19.53 14.11 -28.70
C PRO A 18 18.14 13.72 -29.22
N PRO A 19 17.67 12.51 -28.92
CA PRO A 19 16.37 12.02 -29.39
C PRO A 19 15.27 13.02 -29.00
N SER A 20 14.55 13.53 -29.99
CA SER A 20 13.52 14.57 -29.86
C SER A 20 12.21 14.08 -29.24
N GLY A 21 12.22 12.98 -28.51
CA GLY A 21 11.06 12.41 -27.83
C GLY A 21 11.13 12.58 -26.29
N PRO A 22 9.98 12.55 -25.62
CA PRO A 22 9.98 12.54 -24.16
C PRO A 22 10.79 11.34 -23.65
N VAL A 23 11.80 11.62 -22.83
CA VAL A 23 12.61 10.58 -22.19
C VAL A 23 11.68 9.77 -21.28
N ARG A 24 11.22 8.63 -21.75
CA ARG A 24 10.46 7.69 -20.93
C ARG A 24 11.43 7.02 -19.95
N ILE A 25 11.50 7.53 -18.74
CA ILE A 25 12.24 6.89 -17.67
C ILE A 25 11.46 5.65 -17.25
N PHE A 26 11.73 4.52 -17.88
CA PHE A 26 11.28 3.22 -17.40
C PHE A 26 12.11 2.89 -16.14
N ARG A 27 11.53 3.10 -14.96
CA ARG A 27 12.11 2.56 -13.73
C ARG A 27 12.08 1.04 -13.84
N ARG A 28 13.23 0.42 -13.88
CA ARG A 28 13.31 -1.04 -13.72
C ARG A 28 12.95 -1.37 -12.28
N PRO A 29 12.09 -2.37 -12.05
CA PRO A 29 11.83 -2.87 -10.71
C PRO A 29 13.14 -3.26 -10.05
N THR A 30 13.28 -2.96 -8.76
CA THR A 30 14.44 -3.40 -8.00
C THR A 30 14.43 -4.94 -7.87
N SER A 31 15.62 -5.53 -7.86
CA SER A 31 15.81 -6.96 -7.55
C SER A 31 15.74 -7.24 -6.05
N GLU A 32 15.69 -6.20 -5.23
CA GLU A 32 15.61 -6.32 -3.77
C GLU A 32 14.32 -7.04 -3.34
N PRO A 33 14.38 -7.88 -2.30
CA PRO A 33 13.20 -8.51 -1.72
C PRO A 33 12.21 -7.48 -1.19
N PRO A 34 10.89 -7.74 -1.26
CA PRO A 34 9.87 -6.81 -0.79
C PRO A 34 9.70 -6.90 0.74
N TYR A 35 10.66 -6.36 1.48
CA TYR A 35 10.73 -6.46 2.94
C TYR A 35 9.53 -5.83 3.65
N VAL A 36 9.03 -4.70 3.15
CA VAL A 36 7.88 -4.01 3.76
C VAL A 36 6.63 -4.85 3.60
N THR A 37 6.41 -5.44 2.43
CA THR A 37 5.30 -6.37 2.19
C THR A 37 5.34 -7.54 3.18
N TYR A 38 6.50 -8.17 3.34
CA TYR A 38 6.66 -9.29 4.27
C TYR A 38 6.44 -8.87 5.72
N PHE A 39 6.95 -7.70 6.11
CA PHE A 39 6.74 -7.14 7.43
C PHE A 39 5.25 -6.87 7.69
N MET A 40 4.53 -6.28 6.72
CA MET A 40 3.10 -6.02 6.85
C MET A 40 2.28 -7.31 6.94
N ILE A 41 2.61 -8.32 6.14
CA ILE A 41 1.97 -9.65 6.25
C ILE A 41 2.20 -10.26 7.63
N ALA A 42 3.45 -10.25 8.10
CA ALA A 42 3.79 -10.80 9.42
C ALA A 42 3.03 -10.10 10.55
N THR A 43 2.95 -8.77 10.53
CA THR A 43 2.22 -7.99 11.57
C THR A 43 0.71 -8.25 11.52
N CYS A 44 0.11 -8.38 10.34
CA CYS A 44 -1.31 -8.76 10.19
C CYS A 44 -1.60 -10.17 10.72
N VAL A 45 -0.74 -11.14 10.39
CA VAL A 45 -0.87 -12.52 10.89
C VAL A 45 -0.72 -12.57 12.41
N LEU A 46 0.28 -11.87 12.98
CA LEU A 46 0.46 -11.79 14.43
C LEU A 46 -0.72 -11.13 15.13
N ALA A 47 -1.28 -10.07 14.58
CA ALA A 47 -2.48 -9.43 15.10
C ALA A 47 -3.67 -10.40 15.09
N PHE A 48 -3.87 -11.14 14.00
CA PHE A 48 -4.95 -12.13 13.89
C PHE A 48 -4.77 -13.29 14.86
N LEU A 49 -3.56 -13.80 15.04
CA LEU A 49 -3.26 -14.79 16.08
C LEU A 49 -3.57 -14.26 17.48
N GLY A 50 -3.26 -12.99 17.74
CA GLY A 50 -3.64 -12.31 18.98
C GLY A 50 -5.17 -12.23 19.17
N GLN A 51 -5.93 -11.93 18.09
CA GLN A 51 -7.39 -11.95 18.12
C GLN A 51 -7.92 -13.33 18.48
N LEU A 52 -7.44 -14.40 17.84
CA LEU A 52 -7.82 -15.77 18.16
C LEU A 52 -7.46 -16.16 19.59
N LEU A 53 -6.26 -15.78 20.05
CA LEU A 53 -5.84 -16.07 21.42
C LEU A 53 -6.74 -15.38 22.44
N THR A 54 -7.05 -14.09 22.25
CA THR A 54 -7.92 -13.38 23.19
C THR A 54 -9.33 -13.92 23.17
N GLN A 55 -9.82 -14.32 22.01
CA GLN A 55 -11.14 -14.95 21.89
C GLN A 55 -11.21 -16.29 22.62
N THR A 56 -10.15 -17.11 22.55
CA THR A 56 -10.13 -18.43 23.23
C THR A 56 -9.91 -18.32 24.73
N VAL A 57 -9.06 -17.40 25.19
CA VAL A 57 -8.69 -17.27 26.61
C VAL A 57 -9.73 -16.45 27.39
N PHE A 58 -10.23 -15.37 26.81
CA PHE A 58 -11.11 -14.41 27.50
C PHE A 58 -12.56 -14.46 27.03
N GLY A 59 -12.89 -15.34 26.06
CA GLY A 59 -14.24 -15.45 25.53
C GLY A 59 -14.65 -14.29 24.62
N GLY A 60 -13.71 -13.42 24.24
CA GLY A 60 -13.96 -12.27 23.36
C GLY A 60 -12.70 -11.76 22.67
N ASP A 61 -12.85 -11.21 21.49
CA ASP A 61 -11.75 -10.59 20.73
C ASP A 61 -11.43 -9.20 21.31
N LEU A 62 -10.47 -9.15 22.24
CA LEU A 62 -10.07 -7.90 22.90
C LEU A 62 -9.38 -6.94 21.94
N LEU A 63 -8.64 -7.45 20.93
CA LEU A 63 -7.98 -6.61 19.94
C LEU A 63 -9.02 -5.92 19.06
N ALA A 64 -10.04 -6.64 18.63
CA ALA A 64 -11.15 -6.06 17.89
C ALA A 64 -11.98 -5.11 18.75
N ALA A 65 -12.28 -5.46 19.98
CA ALA A 65 -13.02 -4.60 20.91
C ALA A 65 -12.32 -3.25 21.11
N TYR A 66 -10.98 -3.24 21.20
CA TYR A 66 -10.20 -2.02 21.39
C TYR A 66 -9.87 -1.31 20.08
N GLY A 67 -9.61 -2.04 19.00
CA GLY A 67 -9.04 -1.50 17.76
C GLY A 67 -9.98 -1.43 16.56
N ALA A 68 -11.13 -2.12 16.56
CA ALA A 68 -12.03 -2.12 15.41
C ALA A 68 -12.67 -0.73 15.18
N LYS A 69 -13.04 -0.48 13.92
CA LYS A 69 -13.72 0.74 13.52
C LYS A 69 -15.14 0.76 14.09
N VAL A 70 -15.37 1.61 15.09
CA VAL A 70 -16.67 1.82 15.73
C VAL A 70 -16.98 3.31 15.69
N ASN A 71 -17.90 3.72 14.81
CA ASN A 71 -18.18 5.13 14.53
C ASN A 71 -18.53 5.96 15.78
N PRO A 72 -19.39 5.51 16.72
CA PRO A 72 -19.66 6.28 17.95
C PRO A 72 -18.43 6.51 18.81
N LEU A 73 -17.49 5.56 18.87
CA LEU A 73 -16.27 5.70 19.65
C LEU A 73 -15.27 6.64 18.96
N ILE A 74 -15.23 6.64 17.62
CA ILE A 74 -14.41 7.59 16.85
C ILE A 74 -14.90 9.02 17.10
N THR A 75 -16.21 9.26 17.07
CA THR A 75 -16.79 10.58 17.38
C THR A 75 -16.60 10.99 18.84
N ALA A 76 -16.43 10.04 19.75
CA ALA A 76 -16.06 10.26 21.15
C ALA A 76 -14.55 10.50 21.36
N GLY A 77 -13.74 10.60 20.27
CA GLY A 77 -12.32 10.93 20.34
C GLY A 77 -11.36 9.76 20.22
N GLN A 78 -11.84 8.52 19.98
CA GLN A 78 -10.97 7.35 19.79
C GLN A 78 -10.45 7.25 18.36
N TYR A 79 -9.64 8.24 17.92
CA TYR A 79 -9.18 8.38 16.52
C TYR A 79 -8.23 7.27 16.06
N TRP A 80 -7.56 6.54 16.98
CA TRP A 80 -6.74 5.37 16.60
C TRP A 80 -7.55 4.30 15.87
N ARG A 81 -8.86 4.23 16.05
CA ARG A 81 -9.79 3.34 15.35
C ARG A 81 -9.95 3.64 13.85
N LEU A 82 -9.30 4.70 13.35
CA LEU A 82 -9.14 4.95 11.92
C LEU A 82 -7.88 4.31 11.33
N ILE A 83 -6.95 3.86 12.17
CA ILE A 83 -5.67 3.28 11.77
C ILE A 83 -5.61 1.80 12.12
N THR A 84 -5.96 1.43 13.33
CA THR A 84 -5.85 0.06 13.86
C THR A 84 -6.61 -1.02 13.07
N PRO A 85 -7.77 -0.73 12.40
CA PRO A 85 -8.46 -1.74 11.61
C PRO A 85 -7.66 -2.31 10.44
N MET A 86 -6.59 -1.63 10.01
CA MET A 86 -5.71 -2.11 8.94
C MET A 86 -5.04 -3.46 9.28
N TRP A 87 -4.91 -3.79 10.56
CA TRP A 87 -4.31 -5.04 11.05
C TRP A 87 -5.33 -6.07 11.53
N LEU A 88 -6.60 -5.67 11.71
CA LEU A 88 -7.63 -6.54 12.26
C LEU A 88 -8.43 -7.25 11.16
N HIS A 89 -8.73 -8.50 11.37
CA HIS A 89 -9.43 -9.33 10.39
C HIS A 89 -10.57 -10.10 11.05
N GLY A 90 -11.75 -10.05 10.42
CA GLY A 90 -12.96 -10.66 10.99
C GLY A 90 -13.10 -12.17 10.76
N SER A 91 -12.26 -12.77 9.88
CA SER A 91 -12.31 -14.21 9.61
C SER A 91 -11.02 -14.72 8.97
N ILE A 92 -10.82 -16.05 9.01
CA ILE A 92 -9.69 -16.73 8.36
C ILE A 92 -9.68 -16.47 6.85
N LEU A 93 -10.83 -16.54 6.21
CA LEU A 93 -10.92 -16.27 4.77
C LEU A 93 -10.56 -14.82 4.44
N HIS A 94 -11.00 -13.88 5.27
CA HIS A 94 -10.69 -12.45 5.09
C HIS A 94 -9.19 -12.19 5.16
N ILE A 95 -8.50 -12.69 6.19
CA ILE A 95 -7.04 -12.54 6.28
C ILE A 95 -6.32 -13.27 5.16
N ALA A 96 -6.75 -14.49 4.79
CA ALA A 96 -6.11 -15.26 3.73
C ALA A 96 -6.13 -14.52 2.40
N PHE A 97 -7.29 -14.00 1.98
CA PHE A 97 -7.40 -13.22 0.74
C PHE A 97 -6.63 -11.91 0.80
N ASN A 98 -6.65 -11.20 1.92
CA ASN A 98 -5.88 -9.96 2.08
C ASN A 98 -4.38 -10.20 2.02
N MET A 99 -3.87 -11.23 2.71
CA MET A 99 -2.45 -11.56 2.69
C MET A 99 -2.01 -12.05 1.30
N TYR A 100 -2.85 -12.82 0.62
CA TYR A 100 -2.58 -13.24 -0.75
C TYR A 100 -2.50 -12.02 -1.70
N ALA A 101 -3.49 -11.12 -1.63
CA ALA A 101 -3.49 -9.90 -2.44
C ALA A 101 -2.27 -9.01 -2.11
N LEU A 102 -1.97 -8.83 -0.83
CA LEU A 102 -0.80 -8.07 -0.39
C LEU A 102 0.51 -8.72 -0.85
N PHE A 103 0.61 -10.04 -0.80
CA PHE A 103 1.78 -10.76 -1.31
C PHE A 103 1.98 -10.53 -2.82
N ILE A 104 0.95 -10.68 -3.63
CA ILE A 104 1.04 -10.54 -5.09
C ILE A 104 1.23 -9.08 -5.50
N PHE A 105 0.28 -8.21 -5.12
CA PHE A 105 0.27 -6.82 -5.57
C PHE A 105 1.27 -5.96 -4.80
N GLY A 106 1.34 -6.14 -3.47
CA GLY A 106 2.26 -5.41 -2.61
C GLY A 106 3.71 -5.64 -2.99
N SER A 107 4.11 -6.89 -3.20
CA SER A 107 5.49 -7.23 -3.61
C SER A 107 5.87 -6.59 -4.95
N ASN A 108 4.95 -6.57 -5.92
CA ASN A 108 5.19 -5.94 -7.21
C ASN A 108 5.27 -4.41 -7.10
N LEU A 109 4.34 -3.79 -6.35
CA LEU A 109 4.34 -2.35 -6.12
C LEU A 109 5.58 -1.90 -5.35
N GLU A 110 6.00 -2.65 -4.33
CA GLU A 110 7.19 -2.34 -3.55
C GLU A 110 8.46 -2.39 -4.39
N ARG A 111 8.61 -3.42 -5.24
CA ARG A 111 9.73 -3.50 -6.20
C ARG A 111 9.74 -2.35 -7.21
N TYR A 112 8.56 -1.85 -7.58
CA TYR A 112 8.43 -0.77 -8.56
C TYR A 112 8.66 0.61 -7.93
N TYR A 113 8.04 0.89 -6.77
CA TYR A 113 8.11 2.20 -6.11
C TYR A 113 9.25 2.33 -5.10
N GLY A 114 9.79 1.20 -4.61
CA GLY A 114 10.74 1.12 -3.50
C GLY A 114 10.04 1.09 -2.13
N HIS A 115 10.77 0.62 -1.12
CA HIS A 115 10.26 0.30 0.22
C HIS A 115 9.50 1.47 0.87
N ASN A 116 10.14 2.65 0.97
CA ASN A 116 9.58 3.79 1.70
C ASN A 116 8.31 4.35 1.03
N ARG A 117 8.30 4.42 -0.30
CA ARG A 117 7.14 4.92 -1.04
C ARG A 117 5.98 3.94 -0.99
N PHE A 118 6.27 2.65 -1.07
CA PHE A 118 5.27 1.61 -0.92
C PHE A 118 4.65 1.63 0.48
N LEU A 119 5.47 1.72 1.55
CA LEU A 119 4.98 1.84 2.92
C LEU A 119 4.04 3.04 3.09
N LEU A 120 4.47 4.20 2.61
CA LEU A 120 3.66 5.42 2.68
C LEU A 120 2.33 5.25 1.92
N LEU A 121 2.37 4.70 0.72
CA LEU A 121 1.19 4.44 -0.10
C LEU A 121 0.24 3.47 0.61
N TYR A 122 0.76 2.39 1.20
CA TYR A 122 -0.02 1.43 1.95
C TYR A 122 -0.74 2.07 3.15
N LEU A 123 0.00 2.83 3.97
CA LEU A 123 -0.55 3.49 5.17
C LEU A 123 -1.59 4.55 4.80
N ILE A 124 -1.31 5.39 3.80
CA ILE A 124 -2.26 6.43 3.35
C ILE A 124 -3.52 5.79 2.77
N SER A 125 -3.38 4.76 1.93
CA SER A 125 -4.53 4.08 1.31
C SER A 125 -5.42 3.40 2.36
N GLY A 126 -4.83 2.71 3.32
CA GLY A 126 -5.56 2.07 4.41
C GLY A 126 -6.27 3.07 5.31
N TYR A 127 -5.58 4.16 5.69
CA TYR A 127 -6.19 5.24 6.46
C TYR A 127 -7.34 5.91 5.69
N ALA A 128 -7.12 6.26 4.43
CA ALA A 128 -8.15 6.88 3.58
C ALA A 128 -9.37 5.97 3.42
N GLY A 129 -9.17 4.67 3.22
CA GLY A 129 -10.25 3.69 3.17
C GLY A 129 -11.09 3.65 4.45
N ASN A 130 -10.44 3.69 5.61
CA ASN A 130 -11.15 3.75 6.90
C ASN A 130 -11.89 5.06 7.11
N VAL A 131 -11.31 6.20 6.70
CA VAL A 131 -11.98 7.52 6.77
C VAL A 131 -13.20 7.56 5.84
N ILE A 132 -13.07 7.12 4.61
CA ILE A 132 -14.19 7.05 3.65
C ILE A 132 -15.28 6.13 4.20
N SER A 133 -14.92 4.96 4.69
CA SER A 133 -15.86 4.04 5.33
C SER A 133 -16.53 4.64 6.55
N PHE A 134 -15.82 5.45 7.36
CA PHE A 134 -16.40 6.19 8.49
C PHE A 134 -17.44 7.22 8.03
N MET A 135 -17.15 7.92 6.95
CA MET A 135 -18.05 8.97 6.41
C MET A 135 -19.29 8.39 5.73
N MET A 136 -19.15 7.24 5.03
CA MET A 136 -20.22 6.65 4.22
C MET A 136 -21.09 5.67 5.01
N THR A 137 -20.62 5.14 6.13
CA THR A 137 -21.43 4.19 6.92
C THR A 137 -22.38 5.00 7.80
N PRO A 138 -23.71 4.87 7.62
CA PRO A 138 -24.68 5.48 8.52
C PRO A 138 -24.36 5.04 9.96
N ARG A 139 -24.53 5.94 10.92
CA ARG A 139 -24.41 5.58 12.34
C ARG A 139 -25.31 4.36 12.55
N PRO A 140 -24.82 3.25 13.16
CA PRO A 140 -25.71 2.19 13.52
C PRO A 140 -26.76 2.83 14.41
N SER A 141 -28.01 2.79 13.95
CA SER A 141 -29.15 3.08 14.83
C SER A 141 -29.06 2.03 15.92
N LEU A 142 -28.71 2.44 17.13
CA LEU A 142 -28.92 1.65 18.33
C LEU A 142 -30.43 1.48 18.46
N GLY A 143 -30.97 0.46 17.87
CA GLY A 143 -32.42 0.27 17.89
C GLY A 143 -32.87 -0.81 16.94
N SER A 144 -32.72 -2.03 17.33
CA SER A 144 -33.68 -3.15 17.27
C SER A 144 -32.96 -4.44 17.44
#